data_94b9a4c6606289937f6cdeee18de3d3f
#
_entry.id   94b9a4c6606289937f6cdeee18de3d3f
#
_cell.length_a   1.000
_cell.length_b   1.000
_cell.length_c   1.000
_cell.angle_alpha   90.00
_cell.angle_beta   90.00
_cell.angle_gamma   90.00
#
_symmetry.space_group_name_H-M   'P 1'
#
loop_
_entity.id
_entity.type
_entity.pdbx_description
1 polymer ?
#
loop_
_entity_poly.entity_id
_entity_poly.type
_entity_poly.pdbx_seq_one_letter_code
_entity_poly.pdbx_strand_id
1 'polypeptide(L)'
;PDGGKVVLLECPSQNSVNERITGFEEAIKNAGFEVVARADAGGTKESAKEKMAQILAENPQVDAVMCGNDQMALGALQAAKEAGKSSLKIYGVDGSPEMKSELTDEKSMIAGTGAQSPINVGKQAAKIGEAILNDEDYEKTTYIDTFFIGKDNVEMYGTNGWQ
;
A
#
# COMPACT_ATOMS: atom_id res chain seq x y z
N PRO A 1 9.02 -12.00 13.02
CA PRO A 1 10.37 -11.44 13.23
C PRO A 1 10.31 -10.44 14.39
N ASP A 2 11.34 -10.45 15.21
CA ASP A 2 11.44 -9.61 16.39
C ASP A 2 11.99 -8.22 16.02
N GLY A 3 11.29 -7.50 15.14
CA GLY A 3 11.69 -6.19 14.64
C GLY A 3 12.36 -6.24 13.25
N GLY A 4 12.95 -5.12 12.84
CA GLY A 4 13.65 -4.94 11.56
C GLY A 4 13.73 -3.47 11.15
N LYS A 5 14.49 -3.20 10.08
CA LYS A 5 14.67 -1.86 9.51
C LYS A 5 13.63 -1.60 8.44
N VAL A 6 12.84 -0.56 8.62
CA VAL A 6 11.70 -0.22 7.76
C VAL A 6 11.91 1.12 7.07
N VAL A 7 11.50 1.20 5.81
CA VAL A 7 11.39 2.44 5.04
C VAL A 7 9.92 2.80 4.84
N LEU A 8 9.60 4.09 4.92
CA LEU A 8 8.28 4.62 4.61
C LEU A 8 8.34 5.45 3.33
N LEU A 9 7.51 5.10 2.33
CA LEU A 9 7.26 5.91 1.15
C LEU A 9 5.90 6.58 1.28
N GLU A 10 5.91 7.89 1.35
CA GLU A 10 4.80 8.73 1.77
C GLU A 10 4.29 9.63 0.64
N CYS A 11 3.13 10.25 0.86
CA CYS A 11 2.63 11.35 0.05
C CYS A 11 1.92 12.35 0.98
N PRO A 12 2.65 13.25 1.65
CA PRO A 12 2.11 14.16 2.67
C PRO A 12 1.01 15.09 2.17
N SER A 13 0.92 15.32 0.86
CA SER A 13 -0.14 16.11 0.23
C SER A 13 -1.50 15.40 0.20
N GLN A 14 -1.56 14.09 0.53
CA GLN A 14 -2.78 13.27 0.51
C GLN A 14 -3.12 12.78 1.92
N ASN A 15 -4.20 13.29 2.52
CA ASN A 15 -4.63 12.91 3.87
C ASN A 15 -4.84 11.40 4.03
N SER A 16 -5.43 10.73 3.04
CA SER A 16 -5.64 9.29 3.07
C SER A 16 -4.34 8.50 3.17
N VAL A 17 -3.26 8.96 2.52
CA VAL A 17 -1.95 8.34 2.63
C VAL A 17 -1.33 8.58 4.00
N ASN A 18 -1.48 9.79 4.55
CA ASN A 18 -1.00 10.12 5.91
C ASN A 18 -1.66 9.21 6.96
N GLU A 19 -2.97 9.00 6.87
CA GLU A 19 -3.70 8.11 7.79
C GLU A 19 -3.21 6.65 7.70
N ARG A 20 -2.93 6.16 6.47
CA ARG A 20 -2.38 4.81 6.25
C ARG A 20 -0.99 4.65 6.88
N ILE A 21 -0.12 5.63 6.70
CA ILE A 21 1.22 5.62 7.29
C ILE A 21 1.15 5.70 8.81
N THR A 22 0.29 6.56 9.35
CA THR A 22 0.05 6.65 10.81
C THR A 22 -0.40 5.31 11.38
N GLY A 23 -1.40 4.66 10.76
CA GLY A 23 -1.88 3.35 11.20
C GLY A 23 -0.79 2.27 11.14
N PHE A 24 0.07 2.30 10.12
CA PHE A 24 1.22 1.41 10.04
C PHE A 24 2.22 1.66 11.19
N GLU A 25 2.61 2.91 11.43
CA GLU A 25 3.52 3.26 12.53
C GLU A 25 2.95 2.87 13.90
N GLU A 26 1.65 3.03 14.11
CA GLU A 26 0.97 2.57 15.32
C GLU A 26 1.04 1.04 15.48
N ALA A 27 0.84 0.29 14.39
CA ALA A 27 0.87 -1.17 14.40
C ALA A 27 2.27 -1.73 14.70
N ILE A 28 3.34 -1.09 14.21
CA ILE A 28 4.72 -1.54 14.46
C ILE A 28 5.30 -0.98 15.77
N LYS A 29 4.60 -0.06 16.42
CA LYS A 29 5.04 0.54 17.69
C LYS A 29 5.25 -0.55 18.73
N ASN A 30 6.41 -0.52 19.38
CA ASN A 30 6.84 -1.51 20.37
C ASN A 30 7.06 -2.95 19.83
N ALA A 31 7.07 -3.15 18.51
CA ALA A 31 7.34 -4.44 17.89
C ALA A 31 8.81 -4.61 17.43
N GLY A 32 9.71 -3.74 17.92
CA GLY A 32 11.14 -3.80 17.64
C GLY A 32 11.55 -3.29 16.25
N PHE A 33 10.63 -2.68 15.50
CA PHE A 33 10.95 -2.10 14.20
C PHE A 33 11.55 -0.70 14.33
N GLU A 34 12.53 -0.40 13.46
CA GLU A 34 13.18 0.91 13.34
C GLU A 34 12.87 1.51 11.97
N VAL A 35 12.26 2.71 11.94
CA VAL A 35 12.09 3.48 10.69
C VAL A 35 13.43 4.16 10.39
N VAL A 36 14.19 3.59 9.46
CA VAL A 36 15.54 4.07 9.09
C VAL A 36 15.54 5.18 8.04
N ALA A 37 14.48 5.27 7.24
CA ALA A 37 14.29 6.34 6.27
C ALA A 37 12.81 6.54 5.93
N ARG A 38 12.47 7.76 5.52
CA ARG A 38 11.18 8.10 4.93
C ARG A 38 11.36 9.10 3.79
N ALA A 39 10.50 9.04 2.79
CA ALA A 39 10.55 9.97 1.68
C ALA A 39 9.15 10.27 1.12
N ASP A 40 8.93 11.54 0.77
CA ASP A 40 7.79 11.93 -0.05
C ASP A 40 8.03 11.40 -1.49
N ALA A 41 7.24 10.41 -1.87
CA ALA A 41 7.25 9.79 -3.19
C ALA A 41 6.06 10.24 -4.06
N GLY A 42 5.29 11.25 -3.63
CA GLY A 42 4.25 11.91 -4.41
C GLY A 42 3.12 11.01 -4.87
N GLY A 43 2.98 9.81 -4.31
CA GLY A 43 1.94 8.84 -4.68
C GLY A 43 2.16 8.13 -6.02
N THR A 44 3.29 8.34 -6.73
CA THR A 44 3.55 7.81 -8.07
C THR A 44 4.65 6.75 -8.10
N LYS A 45 4.58 5.87 -9.10
CA LYS A 45 5.56 4.80 -9.30
C LYS A 45 6.95 5.33 -9.63
N GLU A 46 7.03 6.34 -10.48
CA GLU A 46 8.28 6.92 -10.95
C GLU A 46 9.05 7.61 -9.80
N SER A 47 8.37 8.46 -9.05
CA SER A 47 8.98 9.15 -7.91
C SER A 47 9.39 8.17 -6.81
N ALA A 48 8.55 7.16 -6.52
CA ALA A 48 8.87 6.12 -5.55
C ALA A 48 10.10 5.31 -5.95
N LYS A 49 10.26 4.98 -7.22
CA LYS A 49 11.46 4.31 -7.75
C LYS A 49 12.72 5.14 -7.48
N GLU A 50 12.69 6.43 -7.82
CA GLU A 50 13.84 7.33 -7.62
C GLU A 50 14.21 7.45 -6.14
N LYS A 51 13.21 7.68 -5.28
CA LYS A 51 13.42 7.82 -3.83
C LYS A 51 13.94 6.52 -3.21
N MET A 52 13.36 5.39 -3.59
CA MET A 52 13.79 4.09 -3.07
C MET A 52 15.22 3.74 -3.51
N ALA A 53 15.62 4.07 -4.74
CA ALA A 53 16.99 3.85 -5.21
C ALA A 53 18.00 4.65 -4.37
N GLN A 54 17.70 5.91 -4.03
CA GLN A 54 18.52 6.74 -3.15
C GLN A 54 18.60 6.13 -1.74
N ILE A 55 17.46 5.76 -1.17
CA ILE A 55 17.40 5.16 0.17
C ILE A 55 18.21 3.86 0.24
N LEU A 56 18.10 2.98 -0.75
CA LEU A 56 18.83 1.71 -0.77
C LEU A 56 20.36 1.89 -0.90
N ALA A 57 20.81 2.96 -1.56
CA ALA A 57 22.24 3.29 -1.63
C ALA A 57 22.80 3.73 -0.28
N GLU A 58 22.02 4.48 0.50
CA GLU A 58 22.40 4.97 1.84
C GLU A 58 22.16 3.93 2.94
N ASN A 59 21.09 3.10 2.78
CA ASN A 59 20.65 2.09 3.75
C ASN A 59 20.62 0.71 3.10
N PRO A 60 21.75 0.04 2.93
CA PRO A 60 21.81 -1.25 2.24
C PRO A 60 21.12 -2.40 3.00
N GLN A 61 20.84 -2.23 4.27
CA GLN A 61 20.21 -3.23 5.14
C GLN A 61 18.79 -2.79 5.51
N VAL A 62 17.86 -2.82 4.55
CA VAL A 62 16.43 -2.60 4.77
C VAL A 62 15.72 -3.94 4.69
N ASP A 63 14.85 -4.22 5.67
CA ASP A 63 14.09 -5.46 5.77
C ASP A 63 12.70 -5.33 5.13
N ALA A 64 12.07 -4.17 5.30
CA ALA A 64 10.74 -3.91 4.75
C ALA A 64 10.55 -2.46 4.27
N VAL A 65 9.63 -2.29 3.34
CA VAL A 65 9.15 -0.98 2.88
C VAL A 65 7.65 -0.95 2.99
N MET A 66 7.11 0.06 3.69
CA MET A 66 5.70 0.39 3.66
C MET A 66 5.49 1.56 2.74
N CYS A 67 4.65 1.35 1.74
CA CYS A 67 4.27 2.37 0.77
C CYS A 67 2.81 2.78 1.03
N GLY A 68 2.54 4.07 1.01
CA GLY A 68 1.19 4.58 1.25
C GLY A 68 0.18 4.24 0.16
N ASN A 69 0.64 3.72 -1.01
CA ASN A 69 -0.21 3.13 -2.04
C ASN A 69 0.55 2.10 -2.88
N ASP A 70 -0.17 1.36 -3.72
CA ASP A 70 0.37 0.29 -4.58
C ASP A 70 1.30 0.82 -5.68
N GLN A 71 1.05 2.01 -6.23
CA GLN A 71 1.91 2.60 -7.26
C GLN A 71 3.32 2.87 -6.70
N MET A 72 3.40 3.40 -5.47
CA MET A 72 4.68 3.56 -4.80
C MET A 72 5.35 2.22 -4.49
N ALA A 73 4.58 1.19 -4.11
CA ALA A 73 5.11 -0.16 -3.87
C ALA A 73 5.72 -0.79 -5.14
N LEU A 74 5.07 -0.63 -6.29
CA LEU A 74 5.59 -1.09 -7.58
C LEU A 74 6.86 -0.32 -8.00
N GLY A 75 6.94 0.97 -7.68
CA GLY A 75 8.16 1.77 -7.87
C GLY A 75 9.31 1.28 -6.98
N ALA A 76 9.03 1.04 -5.71
CA ALA A 76 10.00 0.48 -4.76
C ALA A 76 10.50 -0.91 -5.18
N LEU A 77 9.61 -1.77 -5.68
CA LEU A 77 9.96 -3.07 -6.23
C LEU A 77 10.95 -2.95 -7.39
N GLN A 78 10.69 -2.03 -8.32
CA GLN A 78 11.58 -1.83 -9.45
C GLN A 78 12.97 -1.36 -9.00
N ALA A 79 13.05 -0.39 -8.09
CA ALA A 79 14.33 0.07 -7.53
C ALA A 79 15.08 -1.05 -6.80
N ALA A 80 14.36 -1.87 -6.04
CA ALA A 80 14.94 -3.00 -5.31
C ALA A 80 15.50 -4.08 -6.27
N LYS A 81 14.77 -4.42 -7.34
CA LYS A 81 15.25 -5.33 -8.40
C LYS A 81 16.52 -4.79 -9.06
N GLU A 82 16.57 -3.50 -9.41
CA GLU A 82 17.74 -2.85 -10.02
C GLU A 82 18.94 -2.78 -9.06
N ALA A 83 18.68 -2.67 -7.75
CA ALA A 83 19.72 -2.74 -6.70
C ALA A 83 20.14 -4.17 -6.33
N GLY A 84 19.65 -5.19 -7.02
CA GLY A 84 19.98 -6.59 -6.78
C GLY A 84 19.45 -7.16 -5.46
N LYS A 85 18.40 -6.56 -4.87
CA LYS A 85 17.73 -7.08 -3.68
C LYS A 85 16.83 -8.26 -4.03
N SER A 86 16.70 -9.21 -3.09
CA SER A 86 15.86 -10.40 -3.28
C SER A 86 15.06 -10.81 -2.03
N SER A 87 15.34 -10.21 -0.88
CA SER A 87 14.71 -10.57 0.40
C SER A 87 13.88 -9.46 1.03
N LEU A 88 13.86 -8.28 0.42
CA LEU A 88 13.08 -7.14 0.90
C LEU A 88 11.58 -7.46 0.87
N LYS A 89 10.84 -7.05 1.91
CA LYS A 89 9.38 -7.16 1.96
C LYS A 89 8.74 -5.81 1.64
N ILE A 90 7.92 -5.75 0.61
CA ILE A 90 7.29 -4.51 0.14
C ILE A 90 5.77 -4.63 0.30
N TYR A 91 5.19 -3.65 0.97
CA TYR A 91 3.76 -3.56 1.22
C TYR A 91 3.19 -2.30 0.60
N GLY A 92 1.96 -2.40 0.09
CA GLY A 92 1.20 -1.30 -0.46
C GLY A 92 -0.21 -1.18 0.15
N VAL A 93 -0.98 -0.27 -0.40
CA VAL A 93 -2.42 -0.12 -0.13
C VAL A 93 -3.09 0.18 -1.46
N ASP A 94 -4.21 -0.39 -1.71
CA ASP A 94 -5.29 -0.21 -2.68
C ASP A 94 -5.85 -1.55 -3.18
N GLY A 95 -5.01 -2.60 -3.34
CA GLY A 95 -5.43 -3.88 -3.93
C GLY A 95 -5.51 -3.82 -5.46
N SER A 96 -4.61 -3.07 -6.09
CA SER A 96 -4.58 -2.89 -7.55
C SER A 96 -4.33 -4.19 -8.31
N PRO A 97 -4.81 -4.31 -9.57
CA PRO A 97 -4.56 -5.48 -10.41
C PRO A 97 -3.07 -5.78 -10.58
N GLU A 98 -2.24 -4.76 -10.77
CA GLU A 98 -0.80 -4.88 -10.93
C GLU A 98 -0.13 -5.44 -9.68
N MET A 99 -0.55 -4.95 -8.50
CA MET A 99 -0.04 -5.43 -7.22
C MET A 99 -0.43 -6.89 -6.97
N LYS A 100 -1.67 -7.25 -7.29
CA LYS A 100 -2.14 -8.64 -7.19
C LYS A 100 -1.40 -9.57 -8.16
N SER A 101 -1.07 -9.08 -9.37
CA SER A 101 -0.25 -9.83 -10.32
C SER A 101 1.16 -10.12 -9.78
N GLU A 102 1.80 -9.14 -9.14
CA GLU A 102 3.09 -9.35 -8.48
C GLU A 102 3.00 -10.32 -7.28
N LEU A 103 1.88 -10.36 -6.57
CA LEU A 103 1.66 -11.31 -5.46
C LEU A 103 1.56 -12.77 -5.91
N THR A 104 1.19 -13.04 -7.16
CA THR A 104 1.19 -14.42 -7.70
C THR A 104 2.59 -14.94 -8.04
N ASP A 105 3.60 -14.06 -8.13
CA ASP A 105 4.99 -14.47 -8.31
C ASP A 105 5.64 -14.71 -6.94
N GLU A 106 5.91 -15.99 -6.62
CA GLU A 106 6.57 -16.40 -5.38
C GLU A 106 7.93 -15.72 -5.17
N LYS A 107 8.61 -15.30 -6.24
CA LYS A 107 9.90 -14.64 -6.19
C LYS A 107 9.79 -13.12 -6.04
N SER A 108 8.61 -12.55 -6.23
CA SER A 108 8.40 -11.12 -6.04
C SER A 108 8.63 -10.72 -4.58
N MET A 109 9.26 -9.58 -4.38
CA MET A 109 9.43 -8.95 -3.06
C MET A 109 8.16 -8.29 -2.54
N ILE A 110 7.10 -8.17 -3.35
CA ILE A 110 5.79 -7.74 -2.88
C ILE A 110 5.27 -8.80 -1.90
N ALA A 111 4.93 -8.34 -0.69
CA ALA A 111 4.47 -9.20 0.39
C ALA A 111 2.97 -9.06 0.68
N GLY A 112 2.38 -7.93 0.32
CA GLY A 112 0.94 -7.72 0.48
C GLY A 112 0.48 -6.30 0.19
N THR A 113 -0.84 -6.14 0.15
CA THR A 113 -1.52 -4.85 0.00
C THR A 113 -2.76 -4.80 0.88
N GLY A 114 -2.99 -3.64 1.50
CA GLY A 114 -4.26 -3.33 2.16
C GLY A 114 -5.29 -2.95 1.11
N ALA A 115 -6.12 -3.90 0.71
CA ALA A 115 -7.06 -3.69 -0.39
C ALA A 115 -8.27 -2.87 0.02
N GLN A 116 -8.74 -2.05 -0.89
CA GLN A 116 -10.00 -1.31 -0.84
C GLN A 116 -10.95 -1.87 -1.93
N SER A 117 -12.24 -1.57 -1.80
CA SER A 117 -13.22 -1.87 -2.85
C SER A 117 -13.72 -0.58 -3.50
N PRO A 118 -13.05 -0.06 -4.54
CA PRO A 118 -13.53 1.15 -5.24
C PRO A 118 -14.90 0.92 -5.89
N ILE A 119 -15.23 -0.31 -6.25
CA ILE A 119 -16.56 -0.68 -6.76
C ILE A 119 -17.62 -0.46 -5.69
N ASN A 120 -17.42 -0.93 -4.46
CA ASN A 120 -18.38 -0.74 -3.37
C ASN A 120 -18.43 0.72 -2.90
N VAL A 121 -17.28 1.42 -2.89
CA VAL A 121 -17.24 2.86 -2.62
C VAL A 121 -18.12 3.61 -3.63
N GLY A 122 -17.97 3.33 -4.94
CA GLY A 122 -18.77 3.96 -6.00
C GLY A 122 -20.25 3.63 -5.88
N LYS A 123 -20.62 2.37 -5.63
CA LYS A 123 -22.01 1.95 -5.42
C LYS A 123 -22.65 2.67 -4.22
N GLN A 124 -21.94 2.76 -3.11
CA GLN A 124 -22.44 3.42 -1.91
C GLN A 124 -22.58 4.93 -2.11
N ALA A 125 -21.64 5.57 -2.78
CA ALA A 125 -21.74 6.98 -3.13
C ALA A 125 -22.96 7.27 -4.01
N ALA A 126 -23.23 6.43 -5.02
CA ALA A 126 -24.41 6.56 -5.88
C ALA A 126 -25.71 6.40 -5.08
N LYS A 127 -25.79 5.40 -4.19
CA LYS A 127 -26.94 5.16 -3.33
C LYS A 127 -27.24 6.35 -2.40
N ILE A 128 -26.20 6.91 -1.78
CA ILE A 128 -26.36 8.10 -0.92
C ILE A 128 -26.79 9.31 -1.76
N GLY A 129 -26.20 9.49 -2.95
CA GLY A 129 -26.61 10.56 -3.86
C GLY A 129 -28.07 10.47 -4.28
N GLU A 130 -28.58 9.27 -4.54
CA GLU A 130 -30.00 9.02 -4.84
C GLU A 130 -30.90 9.38 -3.65
N ALA A 131 -30.56 8.94 -2.44
CA ALA A 131 -31.32 9.29 -1.23
C ALA A 131 -31.40 10.81 -1.01
N ILE A 132 -30.27 11.53 -1.19
CA ILE A 132 -30.23 12.99 -1.09
C ILE A 132 -31.17 13.65 -2.11
N LEU A 133 -31.20 13.17 -3.37
CA LEU A 133 -32.05 13.73 -4.42
C LEU A 133 -33.54 13.48 -4.19
N ASN A 134 -33.88 12.42 -3.45
CA ASN A 134 -35.24 12.03 -3.13
C ASN A 134 -35.73 12.55 -1.77
N ASP A 135 -34.92 13.37 -1.05
CA ASP A 135 -35.21 13.81 0.32
C ASP A 135 -35.41 12.63 1.31
N GLU A 136 -34.70 11.51 1.08
CA GLU A 136 -34.71 10.33 1.95
C GLU A 136 -33.61 10.43 3.03
N ASP A 137 -33.81 9.70 4.12
CA ASP A 137 -32.79 9.59 5.18
C ASP A 137 -31.53 8.86 4.67
N TYR A 138 -30.34 9.36 5.04
CA TYR A 138 -29.06 8.74 4.72
C TYR A 138 -28.04 8.88 5.84
N GLU A 139 -27.12 7.93 5.91
CA GLU A 139 -25.99 7.99 6.83
C GLU A 139 -24.96 9.02 6.36
N LYS A 140 -24.62 10.00 7.21
CA LYS A 140 -23.65 11.06 6.90
C LYS A 140 -22.24 10.53 6.75
N THR A 141 -21.93 9.41 7.38
CA THR A 141 -20.63 8.75 7.33
C THR A 141 -20.85 7.26 7.11
N THR A 142 -20.27 6.73 6.04
CA THR A 142 -20.34 5.31 5.70
C THR A 142 -18.94 4.77 5.56
N TYR A 143 -18.63 3.69 6.28
CA TYR A 143 -17.36 2.99 6.20
C TYR A 143 -17.47 1.81 5.23
N ILE A 144 -16.44 1.64 4.42
CA ILE A 144 -16.26 0.46 3.58
C ILE A 144 -15.06 -0.31 4.12
N ASP A 145 -15.27 -1.59 4.41
CA ASP A 145 -14.24 -2.45 4.97
C ASP A 145 -13.03 -2.58 4.03
N THR A 146 -11.86 -2.60 4.63
CA THR A 146 -10.60 -2.94 3.97
C THR A 146 -10.16 -4.35 4.39
N PHE A 147 -9.37 -4.99 3.55
CA PHE A 147 -8.88 -6.35 3.82
C PHE A 147 -7.47 -6.53 3.28
N PHE A 148 -6.73 -7.49 3.83
CA PHE A 148 -5.37 -7.76 3.41
C PHE A 148 -5.33 -8.81 2.29
N ILE A 149 -4.60 -8.49 1.21
CA ILE A 149 -4.25 -9.44 0.16
C ILE A 149 -2.74 -9.70 0.22
N GLY A 150 -2.38 -10.94 0.46
CA GLY A 150 -1.01 -11.45 0.45
C GLY A 150 -0.87 -12.63 -0.52
N LYS A 151 0.31 -13.24 -0.56
CA LYS A 151 0.60 -14.39 -1.46
C LYS A 151 -0.29 -15.60 -1.21
N ASP A 152 -0.66 -15.82 0.04
CA ASP A 152 -1.46 -16.97 0.50
C ASP A 152 -2.94 -16.87 0.18
N ASN A 153 -3.46 -15.69 -0.19
CA ASN A 153 -4.87 -15.50 -0.48
C ASN A 153 -5.17 -14.75 -1.80
N VAL A 154 -4.15 -14.29 -2.54
CA VAL A 154 -4.35 -13.50 -3.76
C VAL A 154 -5.19 -14.22 -4.82
N GLU A 155 -5.09 -15.54 -4.93
CA GLU A 155 -5.87 -16.34 -5.89
C GLU A 155 -7.39 -16.23 -5.65
N MET A 156 -7.83 -16.00 -4.41
CA MET A 156 -9.25 -15.81 -4.07
C MET A 156 -9.83 -14.53 -4.66
N TYR A 157 -8.99 -13.52 -4.92
CA TYR A 157 -9.40 -12.22 -5.41
C TYR A 157 -9.14 -12.04 -6.92
N GLY A 158 -8.35 -12.94 -7.53
CA GLY A 158 -7.93 -12.83 -8.92
C GLY A 158 -7.07 -11.60 -9.20
N THR A 159 -6.40 -11.59 -10.34
CA THR A 159 -5.49 -10.49 -10.74
C THR A 159 -6.13 -9.50 -11.71
N ASN A 160 -7.31 -9.78 -12.25
CA ASN A 160 -7.98 -8.97 -13.24
C ASN A 160 -9.05 -8.08 -12.59
N GLY A 161 -8.78 -6.79 -12.53
CA GLY A 161 -9.75 -5.81 -12.02
C GLY A 161 -9.64 -5.55 -10.51
N TRP A 162 -10.54 -4.69 -10.02
CA TRP A 162 -10.68 -4.29 -8.62
C TRP A 162 -11.70 -5.15 -7.87
N GLN A 163 -11.67 -5.10 -6.54
CA GLN A 163 -12.63 -5.79 -5.67
C GLN A 163 -13.82 -4.90 -5.33
#